data_ad77694b1897ed9885040b6e0e047c4d
#
_entry.id   ad77694b1897ed9885040b6e0e047c4d
#
_cell.length_a   1.000
_cell.length_b   1.000
_cell.length_c   1.000
_cell.angle_alpha   90.00
_cell.angle_beta   90.00
_cell.angle_gamma   90.00
#
_symmetry.space_group_name_H-M   'P 1'
#
loop_
_entity.id
_entity.type
_entity.pdbx_description
1 polymer ?
#
loop_
_entity_poly.entity_id
_entity_poly.type
_entity_poly.pdbx_seq_one_letter_code
_entity_poly.pdbx_strand_id
1 'polypeptide(L)'
;VEDGGDSDSDSASTNQASSGNASIDSFVKEHEDAYIESWGAGGFLPSASIAQTMAEVSFSQSVPSFGQAHNMGGVKWTSTATYPKTIEKYGSDAVSGGGPGTNVGDNTGGGYTYFKDFDAGIVGKAEFMSRQSLYNKAINNTDGKSTLDAIADGGWATDPSYKTKLEELYDSLGTKYKWLDEKAIAKYGEKPVDIDKLNKGTSAASDGSTDSDSSDDSGSDSCSDSDSGGATDGTGTVPSDATAWGYKPDELPDSLKSFIIDPSKYGLKYGGPDGWVEHSGQCVDLTESLGNALWGHTGGTTGNGDQQAQAWTAFFGNGLKNSPKKGAIFSTNLANNHTGIVCHVFENGDILIVEQNTPLSGVGGGHIDTWNYRVVNKQSQSDMGFVYAYPDDKEMKAAKE
;
A
#
# COMPACT_ATOMS: atom_id res chain seq x y z
N VAL A 1 45.37 27.16 51.71
CA VAL A 1 46.28 26.08 51.43
C VAL A 1 45.42 24.93 50.86
N GLU A 2 45.49 24.77 49.56
CA GLU A 2 45.59 23.51 48.81
C GLU A 2 44.29 22.74 48.60
N ASP A 3 44.01 22.14 47.56
CA ASP A 3 44.68 22.01 46.24
C ASP A 3 43.68 21.34 45.33
N GLY A 4 43.74 21.70 44.08
CA GLY A 4 42.94 21.24 42.99
C GLY A 4 43.04 19.78 42.71
N GLY A 5 42.00 19.30 42.08
CA GLY A 5 41.89 18.00 41.47
C GLY A 5 40.97 18.14 40.28
N ASP A 6 41.53 18.64 39.20
CA ASP A 6 40.95 18.68 37.89
C ASP A 6 40.92 17.24 37.34
N SER A 7 39.76 16.74 37.01
CA SER A 7 39.62 15.55 36.22
C SER A 7 38.71 15.86 35.03
N ASP A 8 39.35 16.33 33.98
CA ASP A 8 38.81 16.38 32.62
C ASP A 8 38.32 14.99 32.20
N SER A 9 37.03 14.84 32.17
CA SER A 9 36.40 13.80 31.37
C SER A 9 35.86 14.44 30.09
N ASP A 10 36.68 14.36 29.04
CA ASP A 10 36.27 14.61 27.68
C ASP A 10 35.08 13.71 27.28
N SER A 11 33.89 14.21 27.52
CA SER A 11 32.71 13.72 26.89
C SER A 11 32.62 14.37 25.52
N ALA A 12 32.96 13.64 24.50
CA ALA A 12 32.69 14.03 23.12
C ALA A 12 31.18 14.27 22.98
N SER A 13 30.81 15.54 23.11
CA SER A 13 29.48 16.04 22.79
C SER A 13 29.29 15.94 21.29
N THR A 14 28.70 14.86 20.83
CA THR A 14 28.11 14.83 19.48
C THR A 14 27.05 15.90 19.44
N ASN A 15 27.26 16.95 18.66
CA ASN A 15 26.31 18.01 18.40
C ASN A 15 25.03 17.43 17.81
N GLN A 16 24.08 17.09 18.68
CA GLN A 16 22.69 16.83 18.30
C GLN A 16 22.07 18.20 17.99
N ALA A 17 21.85 18.47 16.72
CA ALA A 17 21.06 19.62 16.33
C ALA A 17 19.63 19.43 16.86
N SER A 18 19.21 20.27 17.81
CA SER A 18 17.85 20.28 18.33
C SER A 18 16.87 20.66 17.22
N SER A 19 15.71 20.00 17.18
CA SER A 19 14.61 20.32 16.27
C SER A 19 13.98 21.70 16.53
N GLY A 20 14.30 22.30 17.66
CA GLY A 20 13.61 23.49 18.17
C GLY A 20 12.24 23.16 18.80
N ASN A 21 11.88 21.88 18.89
CA ASN A 21 10.70 21.38 19.58
C ASN A 21 11.12 20.36 20.64
N ALA A 22 11.27 20.80 21.88
CA ALA A 22 11.77 19.98 22.99
C ALA A 22 10.97 18.69 23.21
N SER A 23 9.67 18.69 22.91
CA SER A 23 8.81 17.51 23.05
C SER A 23 9.17 16.43 22.01
N ILE A 24 9.41 16.83 20.76
CA ILE A 24 9.81 15.89 19.69
C ILE A 24 11.23 15.38 19.92
N ASP A 25 12.16 16.27 20.30
CA ASP A 25 13.54 15.87 20.62
C ASP A 25 13.57 14.84 21.75
N SER A 26 12.76 15.05 22.80
CA SER A 26 12.66 14.13 23.93
C SER A 26 12.09 12.78 23.50
N PHE A 27 11.03 12.78 22.68
CA PHE A 27 10.42 11.56 22.15
C PHE A 27 11.43 10.78 21.29
N VAL A 28 12.10 11.45 20.37
CA VAL A 28 13.09 10.82 19.49
C VAL A 28 14.26 10.25 20.30
N LYS A 29 14.70 10.96 21.33
CA LYS A 29 15.77 10.50 22.22
C LYS A 29 15.36 9.26 23.02
N GLU A 30 14.15 9.24 23.54
CA GLU A 30 13.60 8.10 24.28
C GLU A 30 13.50 6.86 23.42
N HIS A 31 13.15 7.03 22.15
CA HIS A 31 12.91 5.93 21.18
C HIS A 31 14.04 5.80 20.14
N GLU A 32 15.25 6.29 20.43
CA GLU A 32 16.39 6.29 19.51
C GLU A 32 16.67 4.88 18.94
N ASP A 33 16.72 3.89 19.83
CA ASP A 33 17.01 2.51 19.43
C ASP A 33 15.94 1.94 18.50
N ALA A 34 14.67 2.27 18.71
CA ALA A 34 13.59 1.83 17.83
C ALA A 34 13.67 2.46 16.44
N TYR A 35 14.05 3.72 16.33
CA TYR A 35 14.29 4.37 15.04
C TYR A 35 15.47 3.73 14.29
N ILE A 36 16.56 3.39 14.98
CA ILE A 36 17.68 2.67 14.39
C ILE A 36 17.26 1.28 13.92
N GLU A 37 16.50 0.54 14.76
CA GLU A 37 15.97 -0.78 14.42
C GLU A 37 14.99 -0.75 13.25
N SER A 38 14.20 0.31 13.12
CA SER A 38 13.22 0.45 12.03
C SER A 38 13.87 0.40 10.65
N TRP A 39 15.08 0.95 10.50
CA TRP A 39 15.86 0.83 9.27
C TRP A 39 16.23 -0.64 8.99
N GLY A 40 16.73 -1.37 9.98
CA GLY A 40 17.05 -2.81 9.83
C GLY A 40 15.82 -3.68 9.54
N ALA A 41 14.67 -3.33 10.11
CA ALA A 41 13.44 -4.09 9.97
C ALA A 41 12.73 -3.85 8.64
N GLY A 42 12.66 -2.58 8.21
CA GLY A 42 11.83 -2.17 7.08
C GLY A 42 12.52 -1.29 6.03
N GLY A 43 13.77 -0.87 6.24
CA GLY A 43 14.48 -0.01 5.28
C GLY A 43 13.83 1.37 5.08
N PHE A 44 13.06 1.82 6.06
CA PHE A 44 12.42 3.13 6.05
C PHE A 44 13.27 4.11 6.87
N LEU A 45 13.75 5.16 6.22
CA LEU A 45 14.75 6.07 6.77
C LEU A 45 14.22 6.79 8.02
N PRO A 46 14.92 6.76 9.17
CA PRO A 46 14.46 7.37 10.42
C PRO A 46 14.07 8.83 10.32
N SER A 47 14.89 9.67 9.69
CA SER A 47 14.59 11.11 9.51
C SER A 47 13.32 11.35 8.68
N ALA A 48 13.10 10.54 7.65
CA ALA A 48 11.87 10.58 6.85
C ALA A 48 10.65 10.09 7.64
N SER A 49 10.82 9.03 8.44
CA SER A 49 9.76 8.52 9.32
C SER A 49 9.30 9.57 10.33
N ILE A 50 10.23 10.33 10.92
CA ILE A 50 9.92 11.43 11.85
C ILE A 50 9.12 12.54 11.14
N ALA A 51 9.56 12.97 9.97
CA ALA A 51 8.86 13.99 9.20
C ALA A 51 7.44 13.55 8.80
N GLN A 52 7.26 12.30 8.38
CA GLN A 52 5.95 11.75 8.06
C GLN A 52 5.06 11.64 9.31
N THR A 53 5.57 11.18 10.45
CA THR A 53 4.81 11.13 11.71
C THR A 53 4.32 12.53 12.12
N MET A 54 5.14 13.56 11.90
CA MET A 54 4.72 14.94 12.12
C MET A 54 3.57 15.34 11.19
N ALA A 55 3.62 14.95 9.92
CA ALA A 55 2.55 15.23 8.96
C ALA A 55 1.22 14.57 9.32
N GLU A 56 1.29 13.35 9.82
CA GLU A 56 0.11 12.49 10.06
C GLU A 56 -0.56 12.77 11.41
N VAL A 57 0.21 12.80 12.48
CA VAL A 57 -0.30 12.80 13.87
C VAL A 57 0.33 13.87 14.75
N SER A 58 1.26 14.67 14.22
CA SER A 58 1.93 15.78 14.93
C SER A 58 2.57 15.39 16.26
N PHE A 59 2.92 14.12 16.48
CA PHE A 59 3.39 13.56 17.76
C PHE A 59 2.43 13.87 18.92
N SER A 60 1.14 14.02 18.63
CA SER A 60 0.17 14.48 19.63
C SER A 60 -0.50 13.31 20.35
N GLN A 61 -0.32 13.24 21.66
CA GLN A 61 -0.99 12.27 22.54
C GLN A 61 -2.52 12.40 22.51
N SER A 62 -3.06 13.54 22.06
CA SER A 62 -4.49 13.76 21.92
C SER A 62 -5.08 13.11 20.66
N VAL A 63 -4.25 12.69 19.71
CA VAL A 63 -4.67 11.90 18.56
C VAL A 63 -4.78 10.43 18.98
N PRO A 64 -5.98 9.83 19.00
CA PRO A 64 -6.18 8.49 19.55
C PRO A 64 -5.32 7.41 18.91
N SER A 65 -5.13 7.45 17.58
CA SER A 65 -4.28 6.49 16.88
C SER A 65 -2.81 6.56 17.31
N PHE A 66 -2.32 7.73 17.66
CA PHE A 66 -0.96 7.92 18.19
C PHE A 66 -0.91 7.65 19.71
N GLY A 67 -1.71 8.37 20.49
CA GLY A 67 -1.61 8.34 21.97
C GLY A 67 -2.09 7.05 22.62
N GLN A 68 -3.02 6.32 21.99
CA GLN A 68 -3.58 5.09 22.53
C GLN A 68 -3.15 3.85 21.76
N ALA A 69 -3.11 3.90 20.42
CA ALA A 69 -2.72 2.77 19.61
C ALA A 69 -1.24 2.76 19.22
N HIS A 70 -0.45 3.76 19.62
CA HIS A 70 0.98 3.93 19.31
C HIS A 70 1.30 3.83 17.82
N ASN A 71 0.33 4.17 16.99
CA ASN A 71 0.42 4.14 15.53
C ASN A 71 1.09 5.44 15.05
N MET A 72 2.20 5.29 14.34
CA MET A 72 3.03 6.41 13.91
C MET A 72 2.46 7.17 12.70
N GLY A 73 1.21 6.96 12.38
CA GLY A 73 0.46 7.67 11.35
C GLY A 73 -0.03 6.77 10.22
N GLY A 74 -1.35 6.57 10.15
CA GLY A 74 -2.04 5.97 9.01
C GLY A 74 -1.83 4.47 8.77
N VAL A 75 -1.11 3.76 9.63
CA VAL A 75 -0.85 2.32 9.45
C VAL A 75 -2.12 1.54 9.71
N LYS A 76 -2.78 1.08 8.65
CA LYS A 76 -3.99 0.25 8.75
C LYS A 76 -3.66 -1.20 9.07
N TRP A 77 -4.56 -1.86 9.79
CA TRP A 77 -4.42 -3.26 10.12
C TRP A 77 -4.55 -4.14 8.88
N THR A 78 -3.65 -5.07 8.75
CA THR A 78 -3.65 -6.10 7.72
C THR A 78 -3.72 -7.49 8.37
N SER A 79 -2.59 -7.95 8.90
CA SER A 79 -2.47 -9.19 9.66
C SER A 79 -1.17 -9.19 10.45
N THR A 80 -1.02 -10.14 11.38
CA THR A 80 0.25 -10.36 12.09
C THR A 80 1.39 -10.76 11.15
N ALA A 81 1.08 -11.38 10.01
CA ALA A 81 2.07 -11.78 9.00
C ALA A 81 2.83 -10.60 8.36
N THR A 82 2.30 -9.37 8.49
CA THR A 82 2.97 -8.15 8.04
C THR A 82 4.13 -7.74 8.93
N TYR A 83 4.16 -8.22 10.19
CA TYR A 83 5.04 -7.73 11.25
C TYR A 83 5.96 -8.79 11.86
N PRO A 84 6.57 -9.73 11.11
CA PRO A 84 7.35 -10.81 11.70
C PRO A 84 8.54 -10.32 12.54
N LYS A 85 9.28 -9.30 12.08
CA LYS A 85 10.43 -8.76 12.82
C LYS A 85 10.01 -7.93 14.05
N THR A 86 8.90 -7.20 13.94
CA THR A 86 8.31 -6.47 15.08
C THR A 86 7.88 -7.45 16.16
N ILE A 87 7.19 -8.53 15.78
CA ILE A 87 6.75 -9.58 16.70
C ILE A 87 7.95 -10.33 17.30
N GLU A 88 8.95 -10.68 16.49
CA GLU A 88 10.17 -11.33 16.97
C GLU A 88 10.86 -10.51 18.05
N LYS A 89 10.94 -9.18 17.87
CA LYS A 89 11.63 -8.30 18.79
C LYS A 89 10.83 -7.94 20.03
N TYR A 90 9.54 -7.66 19.88
CA TYR A 90 8.70 -7.07 20.92
C TYR A 90 7.66 -8.04 21.51
N GLY A 91 7.55 -9.26 20.98
CA GLY A 91 6.64 -10.29 21.44
C GLY A 91 5.37 -10.45 20.61
N SER A 92 4.65 -11.55 20.80
CA SER A 92 3.45 -11.90 20.03
C SER A 92 2.29 -10.93 20.23
N ASP A 93 2.30 -10.15 21.29
CA ASP A 93 1.33 -9.11 21.64
C ASP A 93 1.71 -7.72 21.10
N ALA A 94 2.82 -7.62 20.34
CA ALA A 94 3.34 -6.35 19.84
C ALA A 94 2.37 -5.62 18.91
N VAL A 95 1.55 -6.36 18.16
CA VAL A 95 0.61 -5.84 17.17
C VAL A 95 -0.75 -6.52 17.24
N SER A 96 -1.81 -5.76 17.00
CA SER A 96 -3.16 -6.33 16.87
C SER A 96 -4.06 -5.46 15.98
N GLY A 97 -5.16 -6.05 15.51
CA GLY A 97 -6.16 -5.36 14.66
C GLY A 97 -7.26 -4.64 15.44
N GLY A 98 -7.19 -4.61 16.75
CA GLY A 98 -8.19 -3.97 17.59
C GLY A 98 -7.60 -3.49 18.90
N GLY A 99 -8.25 -2.51 19.51
CA GLY A 99 -7.81 -1.90 20.76
C GLY A 99 -8.12 -0.40 20.82
N PRO A 100 -7.74 0.26 21.90
CA PRO A 100 -7.92 1.69 22.03
C PRO A 100 -7.22 2.46 20.91
N GLY A 101 -7.88 3.47 20.33
CA GLY A 101 -7.30 4.31 19.30
C GLY A 101 -7.26 3.71 17.88
N THR A 102 -7.80 2.51 17.66
CA THR A 102 -7.77 1.85 16.35
C THR A 102 -8.93 2.23 15.42
N ASN A 103 -9.91 3.01 15.89
CA ASN A 103 -11.02 3.44 15.07
C ASN A 103 -10.56 4.49 14.04
N VAL A 104 -10.90 4.26 12.79
CA VAL A 104 -10.71 5.22 11.70
C VAL A 104 -11.95 6.09 11.62
N GLY A 105 -11.78 7.41 11.85
CA GLY A 105 -12.89 8.35 11.95
C GLY A 105 -13.43 8.85 10.61
N ASP A 106 -12.92 8.37 9.49
CA ASP A 106 -13.15 8.93 8.15
C ASP A 106 -14.05 8.05 7.25
N ASN A 107 -14.69 7.03 7.79
CA ASN A 107 -15.50 6.05 7.06
C ASN A 107 -14.78 5.32 5.92
N THR A 108 -13.45 5.31 5.92
CA THR A 108 -12.66 4.62 4.88
C THR A 108 -12.58 3.09 5.09
N GLY A 109 -13.28 2.56 6.10
CA GLY A 109 -13.30 1.14 6.45
C GLY A 109 -12.00 0.64 7.10
N GLY A 110 -12.07 -0.54 7.72
CA GLY A 110 -10.97 -1.12 8.46
C GLY A 110 -10.65 -0.37 9.76
N GLY A 111 -9.54 -0.76 10.41
CA GLY A 111 -9.04 -0.13 11.63
C GLY A 111 -7.55 0.18 11.48
N TYR A 112 -7.06 1.06 12.34
CA TYR A 112 -5.62 1.24 12.49
C TYR A 112 -5.00 0.06 13.22
N THR A 113 -3.74 -0.24 12.91
CA THR A 113 -2.96 -1.20 13.68
C THR A 113 -2.73 -0.66 15.09
N TYR A 114 -3.00 -1.49 16.08
CA TYR A 114 -2.60 -1.26 17.46
C TYR A 114 -1.19 -1.80 17.67
N PHE A 115 -0.31 -0.97 18.23
CA PHE A 115 1.00 -1.37 18.71
C PHE A 115 1.05 -1.24 20.24
N LYS A 116 1.68 -2.20 20.90
CA LYS A 116 1.68 -2.21 22.37
C LYS A 116 2.40 -1.03 23.01
N ASP A 117 3.38 -0.49 22.31
CA ASP A 117 4.16 0.70 22.72
C ASP A 117 4.71 1.43 21.47
N PHE A 118 5.33 2.58 21.68
CA PHE A 118 5.90 3.37 20.57
C PHE A 118 7.08 2.71 19.88
N ASP A 119 7.89 1.92 20.59
CA ASP A 119 8.99 1.19 19.98
C ASP A 119 8.47 0.20 18.94
N ALA A 120 7.46 -0.59 19.31
CA ALA A 120 6.77 -1.49 18.38
C ALA A 120 6.09 -0.72 17.23
N GLY A 121 5.53 0.46 17.50
CA GLY A 121 4.91 1.32 16.50
C GLY A 121 5.90 1.86 15.47
N ILE A 122 7.06 2.31 15.91
CA ILE A 122 8.13 2.84 15.04
C ILE A 122 8.68 1.73 14.11
N VAL A 123 9.03 0.59 14.69
CA VAL A 123 9.56 -0.55 13.93
C VAL A 123 8.48 -1.16 13.03
N GLY A 124 7.27 -1.32 13.56
CA GLY A 124 6.14 -1.88 12.82
C GLY A 124 5.72 -1.04 11.62
N LYS A 125 5.75 0.29 11.73
CA LYS A 125 5.50 1.17 10.59
C LYS A 125 6.50 0.92 9.47
N ALA A 126 7.79 0.85 9.76
CA ALA A 126 8.82 0.59 8.77
C ALA A 126 8.63 -0.80 8.11
N GLU A 127 8.30 -1.80 8.91
CA GLU A 127 8.05 -3.14 8.40
C GLU A 127 6.79 -3.19 7.52
N PHE A 128 5.71 -2.50 7.92
CA PHE A 128 4.52 -2.32 7.08
C PHE A 128 4.88 -1.67 5.74
N MET A 129 5.64 -0.57 5.73
CA MET A 129 6.05 0.14 4.51
C MET A 129 6.83 -0.78 3.56
N SER A 130 7.73 -1.61 4.07
CA SER A 130 8.55 -2.51 3.26
C SER A 130 7.74 -3.62 2.57
N ARG A 131 6.53 -3.89 3.04
CA ARG A 131 5.64 -4.92 2.50
C ARG A 131 4.57 -4.39 1.58
N GLN A 132 4.60 -3.09 1.31
CA GLN A 132 3.71 -2.44 0.35
C GLN A 132 4.50 -2.10 -0.92
N SER A 133 4.27 -2.81 -2.00
CA SER A 133 5.01 -2.60 -3.28
C SER A 133 4.91 -1.17 -3.80
N LEU A 134 3.85 -0.46 -3.44
CA LEU A 134 3.66 0.97 -3.76
C LEU A 134 4.80 1.86 -3.25
N TYR A 135 5.46 1.46 -2.16
CA TYR A 135 6.51 2.24 -1.51
C TYR A 135 7.92 1.67 -1.73
N ASN A 136 8.10 0.74 -2.66
CA ASN A 136 9.40 0.09 -2.92
C ASN A 136 10.54 1.09 -3.17
N LYS A 137 10.25 2.23 -3.81
CA LYS A 137 11.26 3.29 -4.04
C LYS A 137 11.65 4.05 -2.78
N ALA A 138 10.85 3.98 -1.72
CA ALA A 138 11.15 4.56 -0.42
C ALA A 138 12.03 3.63 0.42
N ILE A 139 11.98 2.33 0.16
CA ILE A 139 12.69 1.32 0.95
C ILE A 139 14.16 1.25 0.53
N ASN A 140 15.04 1.19 1.52
CA ASN A 140 16.50 1.28 1.33
C ASN A 140 16.96 2.60 0.65
N ASN A 141 16.14 3.62 0.70
CA ASN A 141 16.49 4.93 0.16
C ASN A 141 17.18 5.74 1.26
N THR A 142 18.42 6.14 1.05
CA THR A 142 19.26 6.88 2.00
C THR A 142 19.10 8.40 1.90
N ASP A 143 18.29 8.89 0.98
CA ASP A 143 17.91 10.31 0.86
C ASP A 143 16.48 10.51 1.41
N GLY A 144 16.36 11.33 2.46
CA GLY A 144 15.10 11.48 3.18
C GLY A 144 14.02 12.18 2.36
N LYS A 145 14.37 13.18 1.54
CA LYS A 145 13.41 13.87 0.68
C LYS A 145 12.89 12.91 -0.40
N SER A 146 13.79 12.22 -1.08
CA SER A 146 13.45 11.20 -2.07
C SER A 146 12.61 10.05 -1.48
N THR A 147 12.87 9.67 -0.23
CA THR A 147 12.05 8.69 0.51
C THR A 147 10.61 9.17 0.66
N LEU A 148 10.42 10.41 1.10
CA LEU A 148 9.09 11.01 1.30
C LEU A 148 8.37 11.25 -0.02
N ASP A 149 9.08 11.67 -1.07
CA ASP A 149 8.54 11.79 -2.43
C ASP A 149 8.00 10.45 -2.92
N ALA A 150 8.75 9.36 -2.71
CA ALA A 150 8.34 8.04 -3.09
C ALA A 150 7.08 7.55 -2.33
N ILE A 151 6.90 7.96 -1.08
CA ILE A 151 5.70 7.66 -0.29
C ILE A 151 4.49 8.43 -0.83
N ALA A 152 4.66 9.72 -1.10
CA ALA A 152 3.60 10.56 -1.66
C ALA A 152 3.19 10.06 -3.06
N ASP A 153 4.17 9.77 -3.91
CA ASP A 153 3.96 9.23 -5.26
C ASP A 153 3.34 7.82 -5.22
N GLY A 154 3.58 7.05 -4.14
CA GLY A 154 2.94 5.77 -3.85
C GLY A 154 1.47 5.88 -3.42
N GLY A 155 0.96 7.11 -3.25
CA GLY A 155 -0.45 7.34 -2.94
C GLY A 155 -0.81 7.16 -1.45
N TRP A 156 0.11 7.45 -0.54
CA TRP A 156 -0.17 7.40 0.91
C TRP A 156 -1.35 8.27 1.33
N ALA A 157 -1.45 9.46 0.75
CA ALA A 157 -2.57 10.37 0.96
C ALA A 157 -3.13 10.89 -0.37
N THR A 158 -4.41 11.23 -0.38
CA THR A 158 -5.11 11.77 -1.55
C THR A 158 -5.01 13.30 -1.68
N ASP A 159 -4.49 13.98 -0.66
CA ASP A 159 -4.30 15.42 -0.67
C ASP A 159 -3.19 15.82 -1.66
N PRO A 160 -3.49 16.64 -2.70
CA PRO A 160 -2.49 17.06 -3.68
C PRO A 160 -1.30 17.82 -3.08
N SER A 161 -1.49 18.45 -1.93
CA SER A 161 -0.46 19.21 -1.23
C SER A 161 0.43 18.32 -0.33
N TYR A 162 0.11 17.03 -0.20
CA TYR A 162 0.77 16.13 0.74
C TYR A 162 2.28 16.01 0.48
N LYS A 163 2.68 15.89 -0.79
CA LYS A 163 4.11 15.82 -1.17
C LYS A 163 4.86 17.07 -0.74
N THR A 164 4.35 18.25 -1.08
CA THR A 164 4.95 19.53 -0.68
C THR A 164 5.03 19.67 0.84
N LYS A 165 3.96 19.26 1.56
CA LYS A 165 3.94 19.26 3.02
C LYS A 165 5.04 18.36 3.60
N LEU A 166 5.24 17.17 3.05
CA LEU A 166 6.30 16.26 3.49
C LEU A 166 7.70 16.84 3.24
N GLU A 167 7.92 17.44 2.07
CA GLU A 167 9.20 18.08 1.74
C GLU A 167 9.52 19.24 2.70
N GLU A 168 8.56 20.11 2.98
CA GLU A 168 8.70 21.21 3.92
C GLU A 168 8.97 20.72 5.34
N LEU A 169 8.27 19.69 5.78
CA LEU A 169 8.50 19.06 7.10
C LEU A 169 9.86 18.36 7.16
N TYR A 170 10.31 17.76 6.07
CA TYR A 170 11.64 17.19 6.05
C TYR A 170 12.71 18.28 6.15
N ASP A 171 12.60 19.39 5.40
CA ASP A 171 13.53 20.49 5.45
C ASP A 171 13.57 21.18 6.82
N SER A 172 12.43 21.34 7.47
CA SER A 172 12.31 22.04 8.75
C SER A 172 12.57 21.15 9.97
N LEU A 173 12.23 19.88 9.92
CA LEU A 173 12.30 18.92 11.03
C LEU A 173 13.19 17.71 10.72
N GLY A 174 12.92 16.97 9.64
CA GLY A 174 13.56 15.70 9.36
C GLY A 174 15.09 15.80 9.27
N THR A 175 15.61 16.86 8.62
CA THR A 175 17.06 17.08 8.46
C THR A 175 17.83 17.14 9.77
N LYS A 176 17.17 17.49 10.87
CA LYS A 176 17.77 17.57 12.20
C LYS A 176 18.05 16.21 12.83
N TYR A 177 17.46 15.16 12.24
CA TYR A 177 17.62 13.78 12.69
C TYR A 177 18.43 12.89 11.75
N LYS A 178 19.18 13.47 10.80
CA LYS A 178 20.09 12.72 9.92
C LYS A 178 21.13 11.89 10.67
N TRP A 179 21.49 12.29 11.87
CA TRP A 179 22.38 11.52 12.75
C TRP A 179 21.80 10.14 13.11
N LEU A 180 20.46 9.98 13.14
CA LEU A 180 19.80 8.67 13.27
C LEU A 180 20.00 7.82 12.03
N ASP A 181 19.86 8.44 10.86
CA ASP A 181 20.10 7.76 9.57
C ASP A 181 21.52 7.22 9.50
N GLU A 182 22.51 8.04 9.87
CA GLU A 182 23.92 7.67 9.92
C GLU A 182 24.15 6.48 10.87
N LYS A 183 23.58 6.51 12.08
CA LYS A 183 23.67 5.39 13.04
C LYS A 183 23.00 4.12 12.49
N ALA A 184 21.82 4.26 11.89
CA ALA A 184 21.06 3.14 11.36
C ALA A 184 21.80 2.48 10.18
N ILE A 185 22.30 3.29 9.25
CA ILE A 185 23.09 2.83 8.10
C ILE A 185 24.41 2.19 8.56
N ALA A 186 25.10 2.78 9.54
CA ALA A 186 26.31 2.21 10.11
C ALA A 186 26.07 0.82 10.74
N LYS A 187 24.89 0.62 11.35
CA LYS A 187 24.52 -0.64 12.01
C LYS A 187 24.08 -1.72 11.02
N TYR A 188 23.25 -1.37 10.02
CA TYR A 188 22.56 -2.34 9.16
C TYR A 188 22.99 -2.29 7.68
N GLY A 189 23.86 -1.35 7.31
CA GLY A 189 24.21 -1.10 5.90
C GLY A 189 23.17 -0.28 5.15
N GLU A 190 23.47 0.06 3.90
CA GLU A 190 22.61 0.90 3.04
C GLU A 190 21.38 0.15 2.50
N LYS A 191 21.40 -1.16 2.47
CA LYS A 191 20.31 -2.00 1.92
C LYS A 191 19.96 -3.13 2.90
N PRO A 192 19.35 -2.79 4.06
CA PRO A 192 19.04 -3.78 5.09
C PRO A 192 17.91 -4.73 4.71
N VAL A 193 17.09 -4.37 3.72
CA VAL A 193 15.91 -5.12 3.31
C VAL A 193 16.09 -5.64 1.89
N ASP A 194 15.88 -6.93 1.72
CA ASP A 194 15.82 -7.57 0.41
C ASP A 194 14.38 -7.49 -0.12
N ILE A 195 14.11 -6.44 -0.91
CA ILE A 195 12.78 -6.17 -1.47
C ILE A 195 12.33 -7.32 -2.38
N ASP A 196 13.23 -7.93 -3.12
CA ASP A 196 12.91 -9.03 -4.02
C ASP A 196 12.43 -10.27 -3.27
N LYS A 197 13.02 -10.54 -2.09
CA LYS A 197 12.56 -11.62 -1.22
C LYS A 197 11.22 -11.31 -0.57
N LEU A 198 11.01 -10.08 -0.12
CA LEU A 198 9.72 -9.67 0.45
C LEU A 198 8.59 -9.76 -0.57
N ASN A 199 8.87 -9.43 -1.82
CA ASN A 199 7.90 -9.51 -2.92
C ASN A 199 7.69 -10.95 -3.44
N LYS A 200 8.57 -11.91 -3.11
CA LYS A 200 8.45 -13.32 -3.52
C LYS A 200 7.84 -14.25 -2.48
N GLY A 201 7.63 -13.80 -1.27
CA GLY A 201 7.37 -14.69 -0.14
C GLY A 201 6.09 -14.46 0.62
N THR A 202 4.96 -14.98 0.11
CA THR A 202 3.96 -15.64 0.93
C THR A 202 3.62 -16.99 0.32
N SER A 203 4.60 -17.88 0.31
CA SER A 203 4.37 -19.31 0.13
C SER A 203 5.12 -20.03 1.24
N ALA A 204 4.30 -20.51 2.20
CA ALA A 204 4.53 -21.62 3.13
C ALA A 204 5.92 -21.77 3.74
N ALA A 205 5.96 -21.54 5.05
CA ALA A 205 6.91 -22.20 5.92
C ALA A 205 6.59 -23.69 5.95
N SER A 206 7.56 -24.53 5.58
CA SER A 206 7.78 -25.83 6.23
C SER A 206 9.25 -26.20 6.06
N ASP A 207 9.80 -26.39 7.18
CA ASP A 207 11.03 -26.93 7.72
C ASP A 207 11.66 -28.09 6.94
N GLY A 208 13.02 -28.18 7.03
CA GLY A 208 13.70 -29.45 6.95
C GLY A 208 14.80 -29.58 5.90
N SER A 209 15.99 -29.14 6.26
CA SER A 209 17.32 -29.77 6.09
C SER A 209 17.41 -31.02 5.19
N THR A 210 18.30 -30.99 4.22
CA THR A 210 19.56 -31.75 4.03
C THR A 210 19.87 -32.00 2.56
N ASP A 211 21.16 -31.91 2.30
CA ASP A 211 21.93 -32.17 1.09
C ASP A 211 21.61 -33.44 0.32
N SER A 212 21.87 -33.35 -0.96
CA SER A 212 22.68 -34.21 -1.84
C SER A 212 22.05 -34.59 -3.17
N ASP A 213 22.64 -34.06 -4.19
CA ASP A 213 23.24 -34.67 -5.41
C ASP A 213 22.43 -35.63 -6.29
N SER A 214 22.49 -35.23 -7.57
CA SER A 214 22.58 -35.98 -8.84
C SER A 214 21.42 -36.71 -9.46
N SER A 215 21.25 -36.29 -10.72
CA SER A 215 21.06 -37.04 -11.99
C SER A 215 19.68 -37.64 -12.35
N ASP A 216 19.28 -37.15 -13.54
CA ASP A 216 18.65 -37.82 -14.72
C ASP A 216 17.52 -38.85 -14.51
N ASP A 217 16.47 -38.64 -15.15
CA ASP A 217 15.95 -39.26 -16.38
C ASP A 217 14.42 -39.26 -16.47
N SER A 218 13.97 -39.06 -17.67
CA SER A 218 12.67 -39.16 -18.29
C SER A 218 11.65 -40.16 -17.72
N GLY A 219 10.36 -39.75 -17.81
CA GLY A 219 9.28 -40.75 -17.84
C GLY A 219 7.89 -40.16 -17.59
N SER A 220 7.20 -39.98 -18.65
CA SER A 220 5.76 -40.00 -18.94
C SER A 220 4.80 -40.60 -17.89
N ASP A 221 3.66 -39.95 -17.84
CA ASP A 221 2.28 -40.42 -17.68
C ASP A 221 1.53 -40.22 -16.38
N SER A 222 0.48 -39.43 -16.59
CA SER A 222 -0.92 -39.77 -16.32
C SER A 222 -1.52 -39.51 -14.92
N CYS A 223 -2.39 -38.51 -14.94
CA CYS A 223 -3.72 -38.41 -14.30
C CYS A 223 -3.90 -38.69 -12.80
N SER A 224 -4.30 -37.71 -12.08
CA SER A 224 -5.72 -37.63 -11.67
C SER A 224 -6.03 -36.41 -10.80
N ASP A 225 -7.13 -35.83 -11.13
CA ASP A 225 -7.94 -34.81 -10.51
C ASP A 225 -7.83 -34.63 -8.98
N SER A 226 -7.72 -33.36 -8.56
CA SER A 226 -8.72 -32.76 -7.70
C SER A 226 -8.48 -31.26 -7.51
N ASP A 227 -9.38 -30.53 -8.10
CA ASP A 227 -10.16 -29.42 -7.59
C ASP A 227 -9.55 -28.04 -7.38
N SER A 228 -10.09 -27.15 -8.23
CA SER A 228 -10.50 -25.76 -8.03
C SER A 228 -9.42 -24.74 -7.62
N GLY A 229 -8.56 -24.45 -8.53
CA GLY A 229 -8.08 -23.09 -8.69
C GLY A 229 -8.51 -22.63 -10.08
N GLY A 230 -9.57 -21.82 -10.17
CA GLY A 230 -10.02 -21.29 -11.46
C GLY A 230 -8.85 -20.70 -12.23
N ALA A 231 -8.49 -21.33 -13.35
CA ALA A 231 -7.51 -20.83 -14.26
C ALA A 231 -7.96 -19.42 -14.68
N THR A 232 -7.11 -18.44 -14.43
CA THR A 232 -7.28 -17.12 -15.07
C THR A 232 -7.05 -17.37 -16.55
N ASP A 233 -8.09 -17.26 -17.37
CA ASP A 233 -7.99 -17.24 -18.84
C ASP A 233 -7.30 -15.94 -19.27
N GLY A 234 -6.12 -15.68 -18.73
CA GLY A 234 -5.30 -14.53 -19.07
C GLY A 234 -4.76 -14.71 -20.49
N THR A 235 -4.87 -13.70 -21.30
CA THR A 235 -4.39 -13.70 -22.70
C THR A 235 -3.52 -12.50 -22.97
N GLY A 236 -2.50 -12.69 -23.79
CA GLY A 236 -1.57 -11.64 -24.18
C GLY A 236 -0.56 -11.24 -23.09
N THR A 237 0.49 -10.61 -23.52
CA THR A 237 1.57 -10.10 -22.68
C THR A 237 1.33 -8.64 -22.32
N VAL A 238 1.73 -8.24 -21.11
CA VAL A 238 1.75 -6.84 -20.72
C VAL A 238 2.67 -6.07 -21.67
N PRO A 239 2.20 -5.01 -22.35
CA PRO A 239 3.05 -4.19 -23.21
C PRO A 239 4.21 -3.56 -22.44
N SER A 240 5.38 -3.47 -23.06
CA SER A 240 6.60 -2.96 -22.43
C SER A 240 6.54 -1.46 -22.10
N ASP A 241 5.65 -0.72 -22.77
CA ASP A 241 5.37 0.69 -22.52
C ASP A 241 4.26 0.95 -21.51
N ALA A 242 3.67 -0.12 -20.95
CA ALA A 242 2.68 0.00 -19.89
C ALA A 242 3.33 0.48 -18.56
N THR A 243 2.61 1.31 -17.83
CA THR A 243 3.04 1.80 -16.51
C THR A 243 2.02 1.45 -15.43
N ALA A 244 2.50 1.17 -14.21
CA ALA A 244 1.66 0.91 -13.04
C ALA A 244 0.88 2.14 -12.54
N TRP A 245 1.26 3.36 -12.96
CA TRP A 245 0.65 4.60 -12.47
C TRP A 245 -0.59 5.05 -13.23
N GLY A 246 -0.87 4.40 -14.37
CA GLY A 246 -2.07 4.62 -15.13
C GLY A 246 -2.00 5.78 -16.12
N TYR A 247 -3.06 5.87 -16.89
CA TYR A 247 -3.20 6.78 -18.01
C TYR A 247 -4.61 7.37 -18.04
N LYS A 248 -4.72 8.65 -18.35
CA LYS A 248 -5.98 9.21 -18.82
C LYS A 248 -6.36 8.58 -20.17
N PRO A 249 -7.64 8.61 -20.57
CA PRO A 249 -8.07 8.02 -21.82
C PRO A 249 -7.34 8.54 -23.08
N ASP A 250 -7.00 9.82 -23.10
CA ASP A 250 -6.27 10.47 -24.20
C ASP A 250 -4.74 10.26 -24.15
N GLU A 251 -4.22 9.78 -23.02
CA GLU A 251 -2.81 9.45 -22.81
C GLU A 251 -2.52 7.95 -22.93
N LEU A 252 -3.55 7.14 -23.16
CA LEU A 252 -3.42 5.69 -23.19
C LEU A 252 -2.55 5.22 -24.38
N PRO A 253 -1.49 4.43 -24.12
CA PRO A 253 -0.66 3.86 -25.17
C PRO A 253 -1.48 3.04 -26.17
N ASP A 254 -1.14 3.11 -27.44
CA ASP A 254 -1.83 2.33 -28.49
C ASP A 254 -1.77 0.82 -28.21
N SER A 255 -0.69 0.35 -27.60
CA SER A 255 -0.49 -1.04 -27.19
C SER A 255 -1.53 -1.56 -26.19
N LEU A 256 -2.14 -0.68 -25.40
CA LEU A 256 -3.17 -1.04 -24.42
C LEU A 256 -4.60 -0.88 -24.94
N LYS A 257 -4.81 -0.15 -26.03
CA LYS A 257 -6.17 0.19 -26.53
C LYS A 257 -7.04 -1.02 -26.86
N SER A 258 -6.45 -2.14 -27.28
CA SER A 258 -7.19 -3.38 -27.57
C SER A 258 -7.68 -4.13 -26.33
N PHE A 259 -7.14 -3.80 -25.17
CA PHE A 259 -7.42 -4.50 -23.91
C PHE A 259 -8.40 -3.76 -22.99
N ILE A 260 -8.74 -2.50 -23.29
CA ILE A 260 -9.59 -1.70 -22.41
C ILE A 260 -11.07 -2.09 -22.49
N ILE A 261 -11.78 -1.77 -21.42
CA ILE A 261 -13.22 -1.50 -21.43
C ILE A 261 -13.34 0.03 -21.43
N ASP A 262 -13.88 0.59 -22.51
CA ASP A 262 -14.05 2.03 -22.66
C ASP A 262 -15.42 2.45 -22.11
N PRO A 263 -15.49 3.16 -20.97
CA PRO A 263 -16.76 3.57 -20.39
C PRO A 263 -17.62 4.42 -21.34
N SER A 264 -17.02 5.18 -22.23
CA SER A 264 -17.76 6.02 -23.17
C SER A 264 -18.63 5.20 -24.13
N LYS A 265 -18.19 4.00 -24.49
CA LYS A 265 -18.97 3.07 -25.32
C LYS A 265 -20.14 2.43 -24.58
N TYR A 266 -20.21 2.63 -23.28
CA TYR A 266 -21.35 2.23 -22.44
C TYR A 266 -22.24 3.40 -22.03
N GLY A 267 -21.98 4.61 -22.57
CA GLY A 267 -22.79 5.80 -22.38
C GLY A 267 -22.33 6.69 -21.22
N LEU A 268 -21.15 6.40 -20.61
CA LEU A 268 -20.57 7.24 -19.59
C LEU A 268 -19.78 8.40 -20.21
N LYS A 269 -19.63 9.50 -19.47
CA LYS A 269 -18.88 10.69 -19.88
C LYS A 269 -17.78 11.02 -18.89
N TYR A 270 -16.76 11.72 -19.35
CA TYR A 270 -15.76 12.30 -18.47
C TYR A 270 -16.41 13.25 -17.45
N GLY A 271 -15.77 13.35 -16.30
CA GLY A 271 -16.27 14.21 -15.23
C GLY A 271 -17.31 13.54 -14.35
N GLY A 272 -17.37 12.23 -14.40
CA GLY A 272 -18.25 11.40 -13.62
C GLY A 272 -19.21 10.57 -14.48
N PRO A 273 -19.70 9.48 -13.94
CA PRO A 273 -20.61 8.57 -14.63
C PRO A 273 -21.96 9.25 -14.91
N ASP A 274 -22.44 9.06 -16.11
CA ASP A 274 -23.76 9.56 -16.51
C ASP A 274 -24.87 8.75 -15.83
N GLY A 275 -25.68 9.42 -15.02
CA GLY A 275 -26.82 8.80 -14.36
C GLY A 275 -26.62 8.38 -12.89
N TRP A 276 -25.45 8.66 -12.33
CA TRP A 276 -25.20 8.42 -10.91
C TRP A 276 -24.77 9.72 -10.21
N VAL A 277 -25.45 10.12 -9.18
CA VAL A 277 -25.42 11.51 -8.69
C VAL A 277 -24.84 11.66 -7.29
N GLU A 278 -24.77 10.57 -6.52
CA GLU A 278 -24.53 10.66 -5.08
C GLU A 278 -23.07 10.91 -4.70
N HIS A 279 -22.13 10.47 -5.54
CA HIS A 279 -20.70 10.51 -5.26
C HIS A 279 -19.87 11.01 -6.46
N SER A 280 -20.39 11.95 -7.20
CA SER A 280 -19.84 12.39 -8.49
C SER A 280 -18.31 12.47 -8.53
N GLY A 281 -17.71 11.70 -9.45
CA GLY A 281 -16.27 11.63 -9.63
C GLY A 281 -15.52 10.65 -8.71
N GLN A 282 -16.20 9.97 -7.81
CA GLN A 282 -15.58 8.99 -6.93
C GLN A 282 -15.42 7.62 -7.60
N CYS A 283 -14.56 6.77 -7.01
CA CYS A 283 -14.32 5.41 -7.52
C CYS A 283 -15.60 4.56 -7.57
N VAL A 284 -16.49 4.73 -6.61
CA VAL A 284 -17.78 4.05 -6.52
C VAL A 284 -18.69 4.44 -7.67
N ASP A 285 -18.73 5.72 -8.06
CA ASP A 285 -19.58 6.21 -9.17
C ASP A 285 -19.28 5.50 -10.48
N LEU A 286 -17.98 5.45 -10.85
CA LEU A 286 -17.56 4.75 -12.06
C LEU A 286 -17.89 3.27 -11.96
N THR A 287 -17.56 2.64 -10.84
CA THR A 287 -17.76 1.20 -10.64
C THR A 287 -19.22 0.82 -10.76
N GLU A 288 -20.12 1.55 -10.12
CA GLU A 288 -21.56 1.27 -10.19
C GLU A 288 -22.14 1.57 -11.55
N SER A 289 -21.82 2.71 -12.14
CA SER A 289 -22.38 3.10 -13.44
C SER A 289 -21.89 2.17 -14.57
N LEU A 290 -20.60 1.87 -14.61
CA LEU A 290 -20.04 0.97 -15.60
C LEU A 290 -20.46 -0.48 -15.33
N GLY A 291 -20.45 -0.91 -14.08
CA GLY A 291 -20.94 -2.23 -13.67
C GLY A 291 -22.40 -2.46 -14.06
N ASN A 292 -23.26 -1.47 -13.82
CA ASN A 292 -24.66 -1.51 -14.24
C ASN A 292 -24.78 -1.68 -15.77
N ALA A 293 -24.00 -0.92 -16.53
CA ALA A 293 -24.00 -1.00 -17.99
C ALA A 293 -23.50 -2.36 -18.50
N LEU A 294 -22.42 -2.89 -17.91
CA LEU A 294 -21.83 -4.17 -18.29
C LEU A 294 -22.72 -5.36 -17.95
N TRP A 295 -23.35 -5.37 -16.79
CA TRP A 295 -24.03 -6.54 -16.25
C TRP A 295 -25.56 -6.42 -16.27
N GLY A 296 -26.10 -5.26 -16.66
CA GLY A 296 -27.53 -5.04 -16.73
C GLY A 296 -28.19 -4.94 -15.35
N HIS A 297 -27.44 -4.50 -14.35
CA HIS A 297 -27.98 -4.13 -13.07
C HIS A 297 -28.61 -2.74 -13.15
N THR A 298 -29.62 -2.48 -12.33
CA THR A 298 -30.26 -1.19 -12.21
C THR A 298 -30.32 -0.79 -10.74
N GLY A 299 -29.90 0.42 -10.45
CA GLY A 299 -29.79 0.93 -9.09
C GLY A 299 -28.36 0.90 -8.57
N GLY A 300 -28.18 1.35 -7.35
CA GLY A 300 -26.88 1.40 -6.69
C GLY A 300 -26.60 0.20 -5.82
N THR A 301 -25.35 0.02 -5.53
CA THR A 301 -24.88 -0.82 -4.46
C THR A 301 -24.54 0.05 -3.24
N THR A 302 -24.47 -0.53 -2.07
CA THR A 302 -24.11 0.20 -0.86
C THR A 302 -22.66 -0.05 -0.51
N GLY A 303 -22.03 0.95 0.12
CA GLY A 303 -20.70 0.82 0.68
C GLY A 303 -19.62 1.60 -0.06
N ASN A 304 -18.48 1.71 0.58
CA ASN A 304 -17.29 2.36 0.07
C ASN A 304 -16.55 1.47 -0.96
N GLY A 305 -15.43 1.96 -1.49
CA GLY A 305 -14.66 1.23 -2.49
C GLY A 305 -14.23 -0.18 -2.07
N ASP A 306 -13.85 -0.36 -0.82
CA ASP A 306 -13.47 -1.66 -0.24
C ASP A 306 -14.65 -2.65 -0.10
N GLN A 307 -15.88 -2.16 -0.17
CA GLN A 307 -17.10 -2.95 0.03
C GLN A 307 -17.84 -3.24 -1.29
N GLN A 308 -17.47 -2.59 -2.39
CA GLN A 308 -18.20 -2.70 -3.64
C GLN A 308 -18.21 -4.12 -4.20
N ALA A 309 -17.08 -4.82 -4.27
CA ALA A 309 -17.06 -6.21 -4.73
C ALA A 309 -17.99 -7.09 -3.89
N GLN A 310 -17.98 -6.94 -2.56
CA GLN A 310 -18.89 -7.68 -1.68
C GLN A 310 -20.37 -7.34 -1.96
N ALA A 311 -20.70 -6.07 -2.14
CA ALA A 311 -22.07 -5.65 -2.45
C ALA A 311 -22.58 -6.24 -3.78
N TRP A 312 -21.71 -6.30 -4.79
CA TRP A 312 -22.05 -6.88 -6.09
C TRP A 312 -22.29 -8.39 -6.06
N THR A 313 -21.74 -9.12 -5.09
CA THR A 313 -22.01 -10.58 -4.95
C THR A 313 -23.48 -10.88 -4.76
N ALA A 314 -24.22 -10.00 -4.09
CA ALA A 314 -25.68 -10.18 -3.92
C ALA A 314 -26.42 -10.13 -5.27
N PHE A 315 -26.01 -9.25 -6.17
CA PHE A 315 -26.58 -9.19 -7.53
C PHE A 315 -26.16 -10.38 -8.39
N PHE A 316 -24.93 -10.84 -8.29
CA PHE A 316 -24.44 -11.99 -9.03
C PHE A 316 -24.90 -13.34 -8.48
N GLY A 317 -25.41 -13.36 -7.24
CA GLY A 317 -25.88 -14.58 -6.61
C GLY A 317 -24.78 -15.57 -6.22
N ASN A 318 -23.56 -15.08 -5.99
CA ASN A 318 -22.39 -15.89 -5.64
C ASN A 318 -21.50 -15.18 -4.61
N GLY A 319 -20.31 -15.72 -4.32
CA GLY A 319 -19.38 -15.15 -3.34
C GLY A 319 -18.26 -14.35 -3.99
N LEU A 320 -17.44 -13.68 -3.15
CA LEU A 320 -16.19 -13.05 -3.57
C LEU A 320 -15.23 -14.08 -4.14
N LYS A 321 -14.43 -13.63 -5.09
CA LYS A 321 -13.42 -14.43 -5.78
C LYS A 321 -12.02 -13.83 -5.57
N ASN A 322 -11.01 -14.68 -5.57
CA ASN A 322 -9.60 -14.29 -5.42
C ASN A 322 -8.86 -14.19 -6.77
N SER A 323 -9.51 -14.59 -7.86
CA SER A 323 -8.94 -14.52 -9.20
C SER A 323 -9.69 -13.50 -10.06
N PRO A 324 -8.97 -12.66 -10.83
CA PRO A 324 -9.57 -11.67 -11.69
C PRO A 324 -10.21 -12.31 -12.94
N LYS A 325 -11.24 -11.65 -13.46
CA LYS A 325 -11.84 -11.92 -14.77
C LYS A 325 -12.19 -10.59 -15.44
N LYS A 326 -12.17 -10.54 -16.76
CA LYS A 326 -12.63 -9.35 -17.50
C LYS A 326 -14.05 -8.98 -17.11
N GLY A 327 -14.27 -7.70 -16.82
CA GLY A 327 -15.55 -7.17 -16.35
C GLY A 327 -15.80 -7.34 -14.85
N ALA A 328 -14.90 -7.98 -14.12
CA ALA A 328 -15.03 -8.11 -12.66
C ALA A 328 -15.04 -6.76 -11.98
N ILE A 329 -15.93 -6.58 -11.01
CA ILE A 329 -15.88 -5.51 -10.04
C ILE A 329 -14.77 -5.89 -9.05
N PHE A 330 -13.79 -5.03 -8.84
CA PHE A 330 -12.80 -5.24 -7.80
C PHE A 330 -12.99 -4.29 -6.62
N SER A 331 -12.56 -4.72 -5.47
CA SER A 331 -12.33 -3.88 -4.29
C SER A 331 -10.94 -4.13 -3.75
N THR A 332 -10.31 -3.11 -3.18
CA THR A 332 -9.07 -3.21 -2.41
C THR A 332 -9.35 -2.88 -0.95
N ASN A 333 -8.80 -3.66 -0.02
CA ASN A 333 -9.07 -3.49 1.41
C ASN A 333 -7.83 -3.43 2.29
N LEU A 334 -6.64 -3.63 1.73
CA LEU A 334 -5.38 -3.56 2.47
C LEU A 334 -4.62 -2.26 2.22
N ALA A 335 -4.83 -1.63 1.07
CA ALA A 335 -4.26 -0.32 0.76
C ALA A 335 -5.30 0.47 -0.03
N ASN A 336 -5.63 1.67 0.44
CA ASN A 336 -6.60 2.56 -0.19
C ASN A 336 -7.93 1.85 -0.51
N ASN A 337 -8.94 2.02 0.33
CA ASN A 337 -10.28 1.51 0.09
C ASN A 337 -10.79 1.98 -1.28
N HIS A 338 -10.61 1.16 -2.29
CA HIS A 338 -10.78 1.54 -3.69
C HIS A 338 -11.55 0.47 -4.46
N THR A 339 -12.13 0.87 -5.59
CA THR A 339 -12.89 0.00 -6.47
C THR A 339 -12.77 0.46 -7.92
N GLY A 340 -13.04 -0.44 -8.82
CA GLY A 340 -13.07 -0.23 -10.26
C GLY A 340 -13.45 -1.51 -10.98
N ILE A 341 -13.12 -1.59 -12.26
CA ILE A 341 -13.46 -2.73 -13.12
C ILE A 341 -12.23 -3.26 -13.83
N VAL A 342 -12.10 -4.58 -13.84
CA VAL A 342 -11.04 -5.28 -14.57
C VAL A 342 -11.35 -5.24 -16.08
N CYS A 343 -10.49 -4.57 -16.84
CA CYS A 343 -10.59 -4.51 -18.30
C CYS A 343 -10.04 -5.76 -18.96
N HIS A 344 -8.93 -6.27 -18.48
CA HIS A 344 -8.22 -7.40 -19.06
C HIS A 344 -7.37 -8.13 -18.01
N VAL A 345 -7.15 -9.42 -18.23
CA VAL A 345 -6.22 -10.25 -17.47
C VAL A 345 -5.16 -10.75 -18.44
N PHE A 346 -3.89 -10.46 -18.16
CA PHE A 346 -2.75 -10.91 -18.93
C PHE A 346 -2.31 -12.33 -18.54
N GLU A 347 -1.54 -12.99 -19.41
CA GLU A 347 -1.08 -14.37 -19.21
C GLU A 347 -0.29 -14.58 -17.90
N ASN A 348 0.45 -13.56 -17.45
CA ASN A 348 1.22 -13.58 -16.20
C ASN A 348 0.36 -13.31 -14.96
N GLY A 349 -0.94 -13.06 -15.13
CA GLY A 349 -1.88 -12.72 -14.06
C GLY A 349 -1.92 -11.25 -13.67
N ASP A 350 -1.17 -10.38 -14.34
CA ASP A 350 -1.35 -8.93 -14.25
C ASP A 350 -2.70 -8.52 -14.82
N ILE A 351 -3.26 -7.42 -14.35
CA ILE A 351 -4.55 -6.93 -14.84
C ILE A 351 -4.44 -5.50 -15.35
N LEU A 352 -5.22 -5.19 -16.36
CA LEU A 352 -5.54 -3.82 -16.75
C LEU A 352 -6.89 -3.46 -16.13
N ILE A 353 -6.95 -2.37 -15.40
CA ILE A 353 -8.17 -1.89 -14.74
C ILE A 353 -8.58 -0.52 -15.30
N VAL A 354 -9.87 -0.21 -15.17
CA VAL A 354 -10.40 1.14 -15.26
C VAL A 354 -10.95 1.56 -13.90
N GLU A 355 -10.58 2.75 -13.46
CA GLU A 355 -10.88 3.29 -12.14
C GLU A 355 -11.05 4.81 -12.19
N GLN A 356 -11.52 5.41 -11.11
CA GLN A 356 -11.68 6.85 -10.97
C GLN A 356 -11.23 7.30 -9.59
N ASN A 357 -10.85 8.58 -9.45
CA ASN A 357 -10.35 9.16 -8.21
C ASN A 357 -9.10 8.47 -7.67
N THR A 358 -8.13 8.26 -8.55
CA THR A 358 -6.83 7.66 -8.24
C THR A 358 -5.72 8.60 -8.69
N PRO A 359 -4.60 8.70 -7.96
CA PRO A 359 -3.43 9.45 -8.42
C PRO A 359 -2.89 8.89 -9.75
N LEU A 360 -2.49 9.77 -10.63
CA LEU A 360 -1.83 9.45 -11.90
C LEU A 360 -0.35 9.80 -11.84
N SER A 361 0.46 9.18 -12.69
CA SER A 361 1.90 9.46 -12.77
C SER A 361 2.16 10.95 -13.02
N GLY A 362 2.99 11.56 -12.17
CA GLY A 362 3.35 12.97 -12.25
C GLY A 362 2.29 13.97 -11.76
N VAL A 363 1.16 13.49 -11.27
CA VAL A 363 0.08 14.33 -10.72
C VAL A 363 -0.36 13.75 -9.39
N GLY A 364 -0.18 14.47 -8.31
CA GLY A 364 -0.62 14.07 -6.97
C GLY A 364 -2.14 14.17 -6.80
N GLY A 365 -2.66 13.36 -5.87
CA GLY A 365 -4.10 13.34 -5.53
C GLY A 365 -4.97 12.53 -6.47
N GLY A 366 -6.22 12.35 -6.09
CA GLY A 366 -7.21 11.66 -6.90
C GLY A 366 -7.81 12.56 -7.98
N HIS A 367 -8.02 12.02 -9.17
CA HIS A 367 -8.67 12.72 -10.27
C HIS A 367 -10.14 12.34 -10.34
N ILE A 368 -11.01 13.34 -10.16
CA ILE A 368 -12.47 13.18 -10.19
C ILE A 368 -13.11 13.66 -11.50
N ASP A 369 -12.32 14.24 -12.38
CA ASP A 369 -12.74 14.80 -13.67
C ASP A 369 -12.64 13.81 -14.84
N THR A 370 -12.03 12.66 -14.62
CA THR A 370 -11.87 11.60 -15.62
C THR A 370 -11.65 10.25 -14.95
N TRP A 371 -11.97 9.17 -15.67
CA TRP A 371 -11.46 7.84 -15.33
C TRP A 371 -10.05 7.65 -15.89
N ASN A 372 -9.36 6.66 -15.37
CA ASN A 372 -8.03 6.28 -15.82
C ASN A 372 -7.86 4.76 -15.93
N TYR A 373 -6.83 4.36 -16.67
CA TYR A 373 -6.43 2.97 -16.84
C TYR A 373 -5.09 2.73 -16.17
N ARG A 374 -4.93 1.57 -15.57
CA ARG A 374 -3.70 1.20 -14.89
C ARG A 374 -3.44 -0.30 -15.01
N VAL A 375 -2.18 -0.66 -15.25
CA VAL A 375 -1.73 -2.05 -15.13
C VAL A 375 -1.35 -2.31 -13.68
N VAL A 376 -1.94 -3.34 -13.09
CA VAL A 376 -1.65 -3.77 -11.72
C VAL A 376 -1.07 -5.18 -11.79
N ASN A 377 0.18 -5.33 -11.39
CA ASN A 377 0.81 -6.63 -11.39
C ASN A 377 0.24 -7.55 -10.32
N LYS A 378 0.42 -8.86 -10.50
CA LYS A 378 -0.15 -9.89 -9.61
C LYS A 378 0.28 -9.71 -8.14
N GLN A 379 1.51 -9.27 -7.90
CA GLN A 379 1.98 -9.02 -6.53
C GLN A 379 1.26 -7.82 -5.91
N SER A 380 1.15 -6.72 -6.64
CA SER A 380 0.40 -5.54 -6.19
C SER A 380 -1.07 -5.84 -5.92
N GLN A 381 -1.71 -6.72 -6.71
CA GLN A 381 -3.08 -7.18 -6.42
C GLN A 381 -3.17 -7.83 -5.05
N SER A 382 -2.22 -8.69 -4.71
CA SER A 382 -2.13 -9.34 -3.40
C SER A 382 -1.87 -8.32 -2.28
N ASP A 383 -0.89 -7.45 -2.48
CA ASP A 383 -0.46 -6.45 -1.48
C ASP A 383 -1.57 -5.44 -1.16
N MET A 384 -2.36 -5.08 -2.15
CA MET A 384 -3.48 -4.15 -2.02
C MET A 384 -4.77 -4.85 -1.55
N GLY A 385 -4.78 -6.17 -1.44
CA GLY A 385 -5.95 -6.94 -1.04
C GLY A 385 -7.08 -6.90 -2.05
N PHE A 386 -6.77 -7.12 -3.33
CA PHE A 386 -7.79 -7.21 -4.36
C PHE A 386 -8.69 -8.41 -4.13
N VAL A 387 -9.98 -8.17 -4.15
CA VAL A 387 -11.04 -9.16 -4.22
C VAL A 387 -11.98 -8.82 -5.38
N TYR A 388 -12.62 -9.81 -5.96
CA TYR A 388 -13.37 -9.67 -7.19
C TYR A 388 -14.79 -10.20 -7.05
N ALA A 389 -15.71 -9.56 -7.78
CA ALA A 389 -17.07 -10.04 -7.97
C ALA A 389 -17.42 -10.07 -9.45
N TYR A 390 -17.89 -11.19 -9.95
CA TYR A 390 -18.40 -11.39 -11.30
C TYR A 390 -19.31 -12.62 -11.34
N PRO A 391 -20.26 -12.68 -12.28
CA PRO A 391 -21.16 -13.83 -12.40
C PRO A 391 -20.44 -15.04 -12.98
N ASP A 392 -20.87 -16.24 -12.60
CA ASP A 392 -20.29 -17.49 -13.12
C ASP A 392 -20.73 -17.76 -14.56
N ASP A 393 -22.02 -17.56 -14.86
CA ASP A 393 -22.66 -18.01 -16.10
C ASP A 393 -23.26 -16.88 -16.94
N LYS A 394 -22.80 -15.63 -16.73
CA LYS A 394 -23.34 -14.47 -17.44
C LYS A 394 -22.26 -13.76 -18.24
N GLU A 395 -22.56 -13.45 -19.49
CA GLU A 395 -21.69 -12.66 -20.35
C GLU A 395 -21.91 -11.17 -20.16
N MET A 396 -20.82 -10.40 -20.26
CA MET A 396 -20.91 -8.94 -20.32
C MET A 396 -21.73 -8.49 -21.52
N LYS A 397 -22.49 -7.41 -21.36
CA LYS A 397 -23.11 -6.73 -22.50
C LYS A 397 -22.02 -6.20 -23.43
N ALA A 398 -22.24 -6.34 -24.73
CA ALA A 398 -21.36 -5.75 -25.72
C ALA A 398 -21.37 -4.22 -25.63
N ALA A 399 -20.23 -3.61 -25.95
CA ALA A 399 -20.14 -2.17 -26.13
C ALA A 399 -21.06 -1.71 -27.28
N LYS A 400 -21.53 -0.49 -27.19
CA LYS A 400 -22.25 0.16 -28.30
C LYS A 400 -21.22 0.48 -29.40
N GLU A 401 -21.55 0.17 -30.63
CA GLU A 401 -20.77 0.54 -31.82
C GLU A 401 -20.64 2.06 -31.97
#